data_60bc299bd8076ac34e02efd2a9d3ee5e
#
_entry.id   60bc299bd8076ac34e02efd2a9d3ee5e
#
_cell.length_a   1.000
_cell.length_b   1.000
_cell.length_c   1.000
_cell.angle_alpha   90.00
_cell.angle_beta   90.00
_cell.angle_gamma   90.00
#
_symmetry.space_group_name_H-M   'P 1'
#
loop_
_entity.id
_entity.type
_entity.pdbx_description
1 polymer ?
#
loop_
_entity_poly.entity_id
_entity_poly.type
_entity_poly.pdbx_seq_one_letter_code
_entity_poly.pdbx_strand_id
1 'polypeptide(L)'
;MMDNIPAVAAHAAMTPGNADPAELAKFSALAHRWWDPQSEFKPLHDINPLRLRWIEAQAGGLAGKRVADVGCGGGILAEAMAARGAQVVAIDLSERAIGVARLHQYESGTNVDYRLAAAETLALEMPGAFDVVTCCELIEHVPEPASTVAACATLAKPGGLAVFSTINRNPKSYVQAILGAEYLLRLLPRGTHDWARFLRPSEVAAFGRRARLDLIAMTGMTYNPLTQVYRLTDDTSVNYLAAFRRTERDAG
;
A
#
# COMPACT_ATOMS: atom_id res chain seq x y z
N MET A 1 47.78 -19.97 -16.79
CA MET A 1 47.17 -18.88 -16.04
C MET A 1 45.67 -19.05 -16.20
N MET A 2 45.02 -19.62 -15.18
CA MET A 2 43.56 -19.78 -15.16
C MET A 2 43.04 -18.68 -14.28
N ASP A 3 42.27 -17.78 -14.88
CA ASP A 3 41.69 -16.64 -14.21
C ASP A 3 40.57 -17.10 -13.26
N ASN A 4 40.74 -16.71 -12.02
CA ASN A 4 39.85 -16.98 -10.89
C ASN A 4 38.67 -16.00 -10.97
N ILE A 5 37.52 -16.46 -11.46
CA ILE A 5 36.27 -15.68 -11.41
C ILE A 5 35.79 -15.73 -9.96
N PRO A 6 35.64 -14.59 -9.26
CA PRO A 6 35.11 -14.61 -7.91
C PRO A 6 33.64 -15.05 -7.93
N ALA A 7 33.32 -16.04 -7.11
CA ALA A 7 31.98 -16.53 -6.88
C ALA A 7 31.08 -15.36 -6.48
N VAL A 8 29.99 -15.17 -7.22
CA VAL A 8 28.88 -14.27 -6.87
C VAL A 8 28.38 -14.69 -5.48
N ALA A 9 28.50 -13.78 -4.52
CA ALA A 9 28.04 -14.01 -3.16
C ALA A 9 26.56 -14.43 -3.21
N ALA A 10 26.29 -15.62 -2.69
CA ALA A 10 24.94 -16.12 -2.50
C ALA A 10 24.15 -15.08 -1.68
N HIS A 11 23.10 -14.52 -2.26
CA HIS A 11 22.12 -13.73 -1.53
C HIS A 11 21.63 -14.61 -0.39
N ALA A 12 21.99 -14.28 0.84
CA ALA A 12 21.38 -14.86 2.03
C ALA A 12 19.87 -14.68 1.86
N ALA A 13 19.13 -15.79 1.85
CA ALA A 13 17.68 -15.77 1.82
C ALA A 13 17.22 -14.93 3.02
N MET A 14 16.80 -13.69 2.78
CA MET A 14 16.16 -12.87 3.79
C MET A 14 14.94 -13.66 4.26
N THR A 15 14.92 -14.04 5.53
CA THR A 15 13.71 -14.57 6.15
C THR A 15 12.64 -13.51 5.87
N PRO A 16 11.54 -13.85 5.18
CA PRO A 16 10.54 -12.85 4.90
C PRO A 16 10.04 -12.37 6.25
N GLY A 17 10.26 -11.09 6.54
CA GLY A 17 9.72 -10.48 7.72
C GLY A 17 8.21 -10.71 7.81
N ASN A 18 7.45 -9.79 8.23
CA ASN A 18 5.98 -9.85 8.35
C ASN A 18 5.27 -10.08 6.98
N ALA A 19 5.41 -11.27 6.40
CA ALA A 19 4.84 -11.67 5.10
C ALA A 19 4.23 -13.06 5.14
N ASP A 20 3.06 -13.23 4.51
CA ASP A 20 2.45 -14.52 4.24
C ASP A 20 2.95 -15.03 2.88
N PRO A 21 3.69 -16.16 2.84
CA PRO A 21 4.23 -16.70 1.59
C PRO A 21 3.16 -17.03 0.55
N ALA A 22 1.96 -17.44 0.97
CA ALA A 22 0.86 -17.77 0.07
C ALA A 22 0.29 -16.51 -0.60
N GLU A 23 0.09 -15.44 0.16
CA GLU A 23 -0.33 -14.15 -0.37
C GLU A 23 0.72 -13.57 -1.32
N LEU A 24 2.01 -13.62 -0.93
CA LEU A 24 3.10 -13.16 -1.78
C LEU A 24 3.16 -13.93 -3.11
N ALA A 25 3.02 -15.26 -3.08
CA ALA A 25 3.00 -16.09 -4.28
C ALA A 25 1.81 -15.76 -5.19
N LYS A 26 0.62 -15.54 -4.61
CA LYS A 26 -0.62 -15.17 -5.32
C LYS A 26 -0.45 -13.86 -6.10
N PHE A 27 0.00 -12.78 -5.46
CA PHE A 27 0.21 -11.49 -6.12
C PHE A 27 1.37 -11.53 -7.11
N SER A 28 2.44 -12.27 -6.80
CA SER A 28 3.57 -12.47 -7.72
C SER A 28 3.17 -13.19 -9.00
N ALA A 29 2.23 -14.14 -8.94
CA ALA A 29 1.75 -14.85 -10.13
C ALA A 29 0.99 -13.93 -11.10
N LEU A 30 0.29 -12.92 -10.58
CA LEU A 30 -0.51 -11.97 -11.34
C LEU A 30 0.29 -10.71 -11.77
N ALA A 31 1.52 -10.54 -11.31
CA ALA A 31 2.28 -9.30 -11.47
C ALA A 31 2.38 -8.81 -12.93
N HIS A 32 2.50 -9.71 -13.90
CA HIS A 32 2.60 -9.38 -15.33
C HIS A 32 1.36 -8.66 -15.90
N ARG A 33 0.22 -8.68 -15.19
CA ARG A 33 -1.03 -8.04 -15.59
C ARG A 33 -1.32 -6.75 -14.84
N TRP A 34 -0.38 -6.28 -14.01
CA TRP A 34 -0.60 -5.14 -13.09
C TRP A 34 -1.08 -3.88 -13.82
N TRP A 35 -0.51 -3.60 -15.00
CA TRP A 35 -0.84 -2.42 -15.80
C TRP A 35 -1.86 -2.65 -16.90
N ASP A 36 -2.41 -3.88 -17.02
CA ASP A 36 -3.54 -4.15 -17.89
C ASP A 36 -4.85 -3.63 -17.26
N PRO A 37 -5.46 -2.56 -17.80
CA PRO A 37 -6.68 -1.98 -17.23
C PRO A 37 -7.92 -2.86 -17.36
N GLN A 38 -7.82 -4.01 -18.01
CA GLN A 38 -8.88 -5.02 -18.12
C GLN A 38 -8.60 -6.24 -17.22
N SER A 39 -7.50 -6.23 -16.46
CA SER A 39 -7.11 -7.32 -15.56
C SER A 39 -7.86 -7.28 -14.22
N GLU A 40 -7.49 -8.20 -13.36
CA GLU A 40 -7.91 -8.26 -11.94
C GLU A 40 -7.54 -6.98 -11.16
N PHE A 41 -6.57 -6.22 -11.66
CA PHE A 41 -6.12 -4.95 -11.06
C PHE A 41 -6.92 -3.73 -11.53
N LYS A 42 -7.91 -3.91 -12.43
CA LYS A 42 -8.80 -2.83 -12.86
C LYS A 42 -9.37 -1.99 -11.71
N PRO A 43 -9.87 -2.58 -10.60
CA PRO A 43 -10.36 -1.79 -9.48
C PRO A 43 -9.31 -0.85 -8.88
N LEU A 44 -8.03 -1.27 -8.83
CA LEU A 44 -6.94 -0.42 -8.34
C LEU A 44 -6.69 0.78 -9.27
N HIS A 45 -6.77 0.58 -10.59
CA HIS A 45 -6.70 1.68 -11.56
C HIS A 45 -7.87 2.65 -11.40
N ASP A 46 -9.08 2.14 -11.26
CA ASP A 46 -10.29 2.95 -11.15
C ASP A 46 -10.31 3.81 -9.86
N ILE A 47 -9.85 3.26 -8.73
CA ILE A 47 -9.83 3.99 -7.45
C ILE A 47 -8.60 4.89 -7.28
N ASN A 48 -7.52 4.65 -8.02
CA ASN A 48 -6.26 5.36 -7.82
C ASN A 48 -6.37 6.90 -7.94
N PRO A 49 -7.11 7.47 -8.90
CA PRO A 49 -7.29 8.92 -8.97
C PRO A 49 -8.00 9.52 -7.75
N LEU A 50 -8.94 8.77 -7.14
CA LEU A 50 -9.65 9.20 -5.93
C LEU A 50 -8.72 9.15 -4.71
N ARG A 51 -8.00 8.04 -4.57
CA ARG A 51 -7.03 7.80 -3.51
C ARG A 51 -5.92 8.85 -3.54
N LEU A 52 -5.32 9.07 -4.71
CA LEU A 52 -4.27 10.08 -4.90
C LEU A 52 -4.74 11.49 -4.49
N ARG A 53 -5.89 11.94 -4.98
CA ARG A 53 -6.44 13.26 -4.63
C ARG A 53 -6.68 13.42 -3.14
N TRP A 54 -7.20 12.37 -2.49
CA TRP A 54 -7.44 12.41 -1.05
C TRP A 54 -6.14 12.45 -0.26
N ILE A 55 -5.15 11.62 -0.60
CA ILE A 55 -3.81 11.63 0.00
C ILE A 55 -3.16 13.02 -0.18
N GLU A 56 -3.19 13.56 -1.39
CA GLU A 56 -2.64 14.88 -1.70
C GLU A 56 -3.28 15.99 -0.87
N ALA A 57 -4.61 15.95 -0.69
CA ALA A 57 -5.33 16.91 0.16
C ALA A 57 -4.91 16.80 1.63
N GLN A 58 -4.80 15.56 2.19
CA GLN A 58 -4.35 15.37 3.58
C GLN A 58 -2.89 15.78 3.79
N ALA A 59 -2.07 15.62 2.75
CA ALA A 59 -0.67 16.00 2.75
C ALA A 59 -0.44 17.52 2.56
N GLY A 60 -1.43 18.28 2.10
CA GLY A 60 -1.25 19.67 1.69
C GLY A 60 -0.37 19.81 0.43
N GLY A 61 -0.58 18.93 -0.56
CA GLY A 61 0.23 18.81 -1.78
C GLY A 61 1.32 17.74 -1.66
N LEU A 62 1.82 17.26 -2.80
CA LEU A 62 2.86 16.23 -2.88
C LEU A 62 4.18 16.76 -3.49
N ALA A 63 4.14 17.86 -4.23
CA ALA A 63 5.31 18.42 -4.90
C ALA A 63 6.46 18.70 -3.91
N GLY A 64 7.64 18.16 -4.22
CA GLY A 64 8.86 18.31 -3.41
C GLY A 64 8.88 17.44 -2.13
N LYS A 65 7.82 16.72 -1.79
CA LYS A 65 7.78 15.85 -0.61
C LYS A 65 8.46 14.53 -0.85
N ARG A 66 9.11 14.01 0.20
CA ARG A 66 9.62 12.65 0.23
C ARG A 66 8.50 11.71 0.67
N VAL A 67 8.20 10.72 -0.17
CA VAL A 67 7.09 9.78 0.06
C VAL A 67 7.63 8.35 0.09
N ALA A 68 7.18 7.55 1.07
CA ALA A 68 7.35 6.10 1.05
C ALA A 68 6.02 5.43 0.67
N ASP A 69 6.02 4.54 -0.33
CA ASP A 69 4.87 3.70 -0.69
C ASP A 69 5.16 2.26 -0.30
N VAL A 70 4.51 1.78 0.76
CA VAL A 70 4.73 0.47 1.38
C VAL A 70 3.73 -0.53 0.83
N GLY A 71 4.21 -1.61 0.21
CA GLY A 71 3.39 -2.57 -0.54
C GLY A 71 2.94 -1.97 -1.86
N CYS A 72 3.87 -1.39 -2.62
CA CYS A 72 3.56 -0.65 -3.84
C CYS A 72 3.07 -1.51 -5.00
N GLY A 73 3.24 -2.84 -4.93
CA GLY A 73 2.93 -3.75 -6.01
C GLY A 73 3.63 -3.34 -7.31
N GLY A 74 2.88 -3.27 -8.40
CA GLY A 74 3.38 -2.82 -9.71
C GLY A 74 3.49 -1.31 -9.87
N GLY A 75 3.31 -0.51 -8.81
CA GLY A 75 3.67 0.91 -8.80
C GLY A 75 2.57 1.91 -9.16
N ILE A 76 1.30 1.52 -9.29
CA ILE A 76 0.19 2.40 -9.73
C ILE A 76 0.10 3.68 -8.89
N LEU A 77 0.15 3.57 -7.55
CA LEU A 77 0.08 4.73 -6.65
C LEU A 77 1.43 5.47 -6.61
N ALA A 78 2.53 4.73 -6.54
CA ALA A 78 3.88 5.29 -6.50
C ALA A 78 4.17 6.21 -7.69
N GLU A 79 3.90 5.75 -8.92
CA GLU A 79 4.09 6.56 -10.13
C GLU A 79 3.14 7.76 -10.17
N ALA A 80 1.90 7.57 -9.73
CA ALA A 80 0.94 8.68 -9.68
C ALA A 80 1.36 9.78 -8.69
N MET A 81 2.00 9.41 -7.56
CA MET A 81 2.57 10.39 -6.61
C MET A 81 3.84 11.05 -7.18
N ALA A 82 4.70 10.29 -7.87
CA ALA A 82 5.87 10.85 -8.55
C ALA A 82 5.48 11.85 -9.64
N ALA A 83 4.44 11.55 -10.42
CA ALA A 83 3.88 12.48 -11.42
C ALA A 83 3.32 13.78 -10.81
N ARG A 84 3.04 13.82 -9.51
CA ARG A 84 2.68 15.03 -8.73
C ARG A 84 3.90 15.75 -8.14
N GLY A 85 5.11 15.34 -8.53
CA GLY A 85 6.36 15.96 -8.11
C GLY A 85 6.88 15.47 -6.77
N ALA A 86 6.40 14.36 -6.25
CA ALA A 86 6.95 13.70 -5.07
C ALA A 86 8.26 12.97 -5.38
N GLN A 87 9.16 12.88 -4.40
CA GLN A 87 10.32 12.01 -4.40
C GLN A 87 9.92 10.68 -3.74
N VAL A 88 9.63 9.66 -4.54
CA VAL A 88 9.03 8.43 -4.06
C VAL A 88 10.06 7.32 -3.91
N VAL A 89 10.10 6.70 -2.73
CA VAL A 89 10.69 5.38 -2.47
C VAL A 89 9.54 4.39 -2.32
N ALA A 90 9.51 3.34 -3.13
CA ALA A 90 8.42 2.37 -3.15
C ALA A 90 8.95 0.97 -2.91
N ILE A 91 8.34 0.24 -1.98
CA ILE A 91 8.79 -1.10 -1.58
C ILE A 91 7.69 -2.14 -1.71
N ASP A 92 8.11 -3.34 -2.09
CA ASP A 92 7.28 -4.54 -2.09
C ASP A 92 8.17 -5.77 -1.84
N LEU A 93 7.59 -6.88 -1.40
CA LEU A 93 8.29 -8.15 -1.21
C LEU A 93 8.21 -9.06 -2.45
N SER A 94 7.38 -8.72 -3.44
CA SER A 94 7.32 -9.42 -4.72
C SER A 94 8.35 -8.89 -5.69
N GLU A 95 9.41 -9.66 -5.94
CA GLU A 95 10.42 -9.34 -6.96
C GLU A 95 9.78 -9.13 -8.34
N ARG A 96 8.74 -9.92 -8.67
CA ARG A 96 8.02 -9.81 -9.94
C ARG A 96 7.24 -8.50 -10.04
N ALA A 97 6.57 -8.06 -8.96
CA ALA A 97 5.86 -6.81 -8.92
C ALA A 97 6.82 -5.62 -9.07
N ILE A 98 7.94 -5.62 -8.33
CA ILE A 98 9.01 -4.62 -8.46
C ILE A 98 9.60 -4.62 -9.89
N GLY A 99 9.77 -5.80 -10.51
CA GLY A 99 10.22 -5.90 -11.89
C GLY A 99 9.27 -5.23 -12.88
N VAL A 100 7.96 -5.46 -12.71
CA VAL A 100 6.91 -4.82 -13.53
C VAL A 100 6.86 -3.31 -13.28
N ALA A 101 6.94 -2.86 -12.03
CA ALA A 101 6.97 -1.44 -11.69
C ALA A 101 8.17 -0.71 -12.32
N ARG A 102 9.35 -1.29 -12.24
CA ARG A 102 10.57 -0.77 -12.89
C ARG A 102 10.46 -0.71 -14.42
N LEU A 103 9.81 -1.70 -15.02
CA LEU A 103 9.59 -1.71 -16.47
C LEU A 103 8.62 -0.59 -16.88
N HIS A 104 7.47 -0.46 -16.19
CA HIS A 104 6.46 0.53 -16.53
C HIS A 104 6.96 1.97 -16.37
N GLN A 105 7.80 2.27 -15.38
CA GLN A 105 8.34 3.62 -15.23
C GLN A 105 9.21 4.08 -16.42
N TYR A 106 9.81 3.17 -17.19
CA TYR A 106 10.48 3.54 -18.45
C TYR A 106 9.47 4.01 -19.50
N GLU A 107 8.28 3.45 -19.51
CA GLU A 107 7.21 3.82 -20.44
C GLU A 107 6.53 5.12 -20.00
N SER A 108 6.28 5.28 -18.70
CA SER A 108 5.62 6.46 -18.13
C SER A 108 6.55 7.67 -18.00
N GLY A 109 7.87 7.47 -18.01
CA GLY A 109 8.86 8.51 -17.78
C GLY A 109 8.88 9.03 -16.33
N THR A 110 8.25 8.34 -15.40
CA THR A 110 8.29 8.68 -13.96
C THR A 110 9.62 8.26 -13.34
N ASN A 111 9.94 8.82 -12.16
CA ASN A 111 11.15 8.48 -11.42
C ASN A 111 10.77 8.06 -9.99
N VAL A 112 10.80 6.75 -9.73
CA VAL A 112 10.50 6.12 -8.43
C VAL A 112 11.67 5.22 -8.05
N ASP A 113 12.12 5.29 -6.80
CA ASP A 113 13.13 4.38 -6.25
C ASP A 113 12.44 3.10 -5.76
N TYR A 114 12.32 2.10 -6.66
CA TYR A 114 11.72 0.80 -6.36
C TYR A 114 12.71 -0.15 -5.68
N ARG A 115 12.35 -0.66 -4.49
CA ARG A 115 13.21 -1.58 -3.71
C ARG A 115 12.44 -2.85 -3.33
N LEU A 116 13.13 -3.98 -3.40
CA LEU A 116 12.68 -5.25 -2.84
C LEU A 116 13.00 -5.27 -1.34
N ALA A 117 12.04 -4.90 -0.50
CA ALA A 117 12.26 -4.76 0.94
C ALA A 117 10.95 -4.90 1.73
N ALA A 118 11.06 -5.35 2.99
CA ALA A 118 9.98 -5.29 3.97
C ALA A 118 9.85 -3.87 4.55
N ALA A 119 8.66 -3.53 5.05
CA ALA A 119 8.41 -2.25 5.71
C ALA A 119 9.32 -2.04 6.92
N GLU A 120 9.49 -3.09 7.72
CA GLU A 120 10.31 -3.11 8.92
C GLU A 120 11.79 -2.87 8.59
N THR A 121 12.28 -3.44 7.49
CA THR A 121 13.66 -3.25 7.02
C THR A 121 13.88 -1.80 6.61
N LEU A 122 12.99 -1.25 5.77
CA LEU A 122 13.10 0.15 5.34
C LEU A 122 13.01 1.10 6.54
N ALA A 123 12.19 0.77 7.55
CA ALA A 123 12.05 1.58 8.76
C ALA A 123 13.34 1.66 9.59
N LEU A 124 14.17 0.60 9.58
CA LEU A 124 15.48 0.61 10.20
C LEU A 124 16.51 1.43 9.41
N GLU A 125 16.42 1.40 8.08
CA GLU A 125 17.34 2.11 7.18
C GLU A 125 17.06 3.62 7.10
N MET A 126 15.77 3.99 7.12
CA MET A 126 15.31 5.35 6.83
C MET A 126 14.31 5.88 7.87
N PRO A 127 14.61 5.84 9.17
CA PRO A 127 13.70 6.31 10.20
C PRO A 127 13.48 7.83 10.11
N GLY A 128 12.22 8.27 10.14
CA GLY A 128 11.86 9.69 10.09
C GLY A 128 12.27 10.40 8.80
N ALA A 129 12.36 9.66 7.70
CA ALA A 129 12.86 10.22 6.44
C ALA A 129 11.77 10.79 5.53
N PHE A 130 10.49 10.47 5.77
CA PHE A 130 9.42 10.74 4.81
C PHE A 130 8.37 11.73 5.35
N ASP A 131 7.96 12.65 4.50
CA ASP A 131 6.87 13.60 4.79
C ASP A 131 5.52 12.89 4.75
N VAL A 132 5.39 11.89 3.86
CA VAL A 132 4.19 11.07 3.67
C VAL A 132 4.61 9.60 3.56
N VAL A 133 3.87 8.72 4.24
CA VAL A 133 3.98 7.27 4.10
C VAL A 133 2.61 6.74 3.68
N THR A 134 2.55 5.99 2.59
CA THR A 134 1.33 5.29 2.15
C THR A 134 1.49 3.79 2.33
N CYS A 135 0.42 3.12 2.76
CA CYS A 135 0.32 1.68 2.88
C CYS A 135 -1.12 1.30 2.54
N CYS A 136 -1.37 1.07 1.25
CA CYS A 136 -2.70 0.90 0.71
C CYS A 136 -2.93 -0.53 0.26
N GLU A 137 -4.07 -1.15 0.70
CA GLU A 137 -4.46 -2.52 0.36
C GLU A 137 -3.35 -3.55 0.67
N LEU A 138 -2.66 -3.37 1.79
CA LEU A 138 -1.58 -4.27 2.24
C LEU A 138 -1.83 -4.86 3.63
N ILE A 139 -2.31 -4.06 4.58
CA ILE A 139 -2.32 -4.44 6.00
C ILE A 139 -3.23 -5.64 6.32
N GLU A 140 -4.21 -5.95 5.47
CA GLU A 140 -5.02 -7.17 5.53
C GLU A 140 -4.31 -8.43 5.03
N HIS A 141 -3.20 -8.28 4.30
CA HIS A 141 -2.45 -9.37 3.69
C HIS A 141 -1.21 -9.80 4.50
N VAL A 142 -0.87 -9.06 5.56
CA VAL A 142 0.29 -9.37 6.41
C VAL A 142 -0.13 -10.13 7.66
N PRO A 143 0.74 -11.03 8.21
CA PRO A 143 0.45 -11.74 9.46
C PRO A 143 0.25 -10.82 10.67
N GLU A 144 1.05 -9.76 10.79
CA GLU A 144 1.07 -8.84 11.93
C GLU A 144 0.85 -7.38 11.49
N PRO A 145 -0.41 -6.96 11.23
CA PRO A 145 -0.73 -5.59 10.79
C PRO A 145 -0.17 -4.49 11.68
N ALA A 146 -0.12 -4.73 13.00
CA ALA A 146 0.42 -3.78 13.96
C ALA A 146 1.91 -3.49 13.75
N SER A 147 2.70 -4.50 13.30
CA SER A 147 4.12 -4.34 12.96
C SER A 147 4.29 -3.42 11.75
N THR A 148 3.53 -3.65 10.70
CA THR A 148 3.57 -2.81 9.48
C THR A 148 3.14 -1.37 9.78
N VAL A 149 2.10 -1.16 10.60
CA VAL A 149 1.69 0.19 11.05
C VAL A 149 2.81 0.88 11.84
N ALA A 150 3.49 0.15 12.73
CA ALA A 150 4.62 0.69 13.50
C ALA A 150 5.83 1.03 12.61
N ALA A 151 6.11 0.20 11.59
CA ALA A 151 7.15 0.49 10.60
C ALA A 151 6.82 1.76 9.80
N CYS A 152 5.58 1.91 9.31
CA CYS A 152 5.12 3.13 8.63
C CYS A 152 5.23 4.38 9.53
N ALA A 153 4.89 4.25 10.82
CA ALA A 153 5.07 5.33 11.78
C ALA A 153 6.54 5.71 11.96
N THR A 154 7.44 4.72 11.99
CA THR A 154 8.88 4.95 12.10
C THR A 154 9.45 5.66 10.87
N LEU A 155 8.98 5.32 9.67
CA LEU A 155 9.36 5.95 8.41
C LEU A 155 8.94 7.42 8.32
N ALA A 156 7.74 7.77 8.81
CA ALA A 156 7.24 9.13 8.75
C ALA A 156 8.07 10.07 9.64
N LYS A 157 8.30 11.31 9.23
CA LYS A 157 8.87 12.36 10.07
C LYS A 157 7.97 12.67 11.28
N PRO A 158 8.48 13.21 12.39
CA PRO A 158 7.63 13.88 13.37
C PRO A 158 6.72 14.91 12.68
N GLY A 159 5.42 14.91 12.94
CA GLY A 159 4.44 15.72 12.21
C GLY A 159 4.12 15.22 10.80
N GLY A 160 4.79 14.19 10.30
CA GLY A 160 4.54 13.58 8.99
C GLY A 160 3.22 12.81 8.91
N LEU A 161 2.78 12.53 7.70
CA LEU A 161 1.52 11.86 7.39
C LEU A 161 1.76 10.36 7.16
N ALA A 162 0.91 9.51 7.75
CA ALA A 162 0.80 8.10 7.38
C ALA A 162 -0.64 7.81 6.91
N VAL A 163 -0.79 7.17 5.75
CA VAL A 163 -2.10 6.84 5.17
C VAL A 163 -2.20 5.34 4.96
N PHE A 164 -3.28 4.77 5.48
CA PHE A 164 -3.61 3.36 5.29
C PHE A 164 -4.93 3.23 4.55
N SER A 165 -5.06 2.22 3.69
CA SER A 165 -6.36 1.79 3.19
C SER A 165 -6.53 0.28 3.32
N THR A 166 -7.75 -0.16 3.57
CA THR A 166 -8.11 -1.57 3.71
C THR A 166 -9.63 -1.77 3.70
N ILE A 167 -10.07 -3.02 3.73
CA ILE A 167 -11.48 -3.41 3.79
C ILE A 167 -11.90 -3.56 5.25
N ASN A 168 -13.08 -3.02 5.59
CA ASN A 168 -13.64 -3.08 6.93
C ASN A 168 -14.21 -4.47 7.25
N ARG A 169 -13.98 -5.00 8.44
CA ARG A 169 -14.51 -6.29 8.89
C ARG A 169 -15.90 -6.15 9.49
N ASN A 170 -16.94 -6.28 8.66
CA ASN A 170 -18.33 -6.34 9.10
C ASN A 170 -19.21 -7.12 8.09
N PRO A 171 -20.49 -7.43 8.40
CA PRO A 171 -21.35 -8.19 7.49
C PRO A 171 -21.61 -7.49 6.15
N LYS A 172 -21.68 -6.16 6.12
CA LYS A 172 -21.92 -5.40 4.89
C LYS A 172 -20.73 -5.53 3.91
N SER A 173 -19.50 -5.43 4.42
CA SER A 173 -18.30 -5.62 3.61
C SER A 173 -18.17 -7.05 3.10
N TYR A 174 -18.55 -8.05 3.91
CA TYR A 174 -18.61 -9.45 3.46
C TYR A 174 -19.52 -9.61 2.24
N VAL A 175 -20.73 -9.06 2.30
CA VAL A 175 -21.68 -9.13 1.19
C VAL A 175 -21.17 -8.35 -0.04
N GLN A 176 -20.62 -7.17 0.14
CA GLN A 176 -20.24 -6.32 -0.99
C GLN A 176 -18.87 -6.68 -1.57
N ALA A 177 -17.85 -6.89 -0.74
CA ALA A 177 -16.49 -7.16 -1.21
C ALA A 177 -16.32 -8.62 -1.66
N ILE A 178 -16.91 -9.58 -0.93
CA ILE A 178 -16.75 -11.01 -1.26
C ILE A 178 -17.89 -11.46 -2.18
N LEU A 179 -19.15 -11.43 -1.72
CA LEU A 179 -20.25 -11.94 -2.52
C LEU A 179 -20.53 -11.07 -3.75
N GLY A 180 -20.43 -9.74 -3.61
CA GLY A 180 -20.66 -8.81 -4.70
C GLY A 180 -19.52 -8.77 -5.71
N ALA A 181 -18.31 -8.45 -5.28
CA ALA A 181 -17.18 -8.25 -6.18
C ALA A 181 -16.60 -9.56 -6.75
N GLU A 182 -16.47 -10.62 -5.93
CA GLU A 182 -15.84 -11.86 -6.37
C GLU A 182 -16.83 -12.84 -7.04
N TYR A 183 -18.07 -12.94 -6.56
CA TYR A 183 -19.02 -13.95 -7.04
C TYR A 183 -20.06 -13.40 -8.02
N LEU A 184 -20.64 -12.22 -7.76
CA LEU A 184 -21.72 -11.69 -8.58
C LEU A 184 -21.19 -10.85 -9.75
N LEU A 185 -20.36 -9.85 -9.47
CA LEU A 185 -19.83 -8.93 -10.49
C LEU A 185 -18.55 -9.43 -11.14
N ARG A 186 -17.88 -10.42 -10.54
CA ARG A 186 -16.62 -11.01 -11.02
C ARG A 186 -15.54 -9.95 -11.31
N LEU A 187 -15.53 -8.88 -10.51
CA LEU A 187 -14.53 -7.83 -10.60
C LEU A 187 -13.16 -8.30 -10.11
N LEU A 188 -13.16 -9.31 -9.23
CA LEU A 188 -11.96 -9.90 -8.62
C LEU A 188 -12.05 -11.44 -8.70
N PRO A 189 -10.92 -12.17 -8.76
CA PRO A 189 -10.88 -13.62 -8.65
C PRO A 189 -11.48 -14.10 -7.32
N ARG A 190 -12.11 -15.28 -7.34
CA ARG A 190 -12.64 -15.90 -6.10
C ARG A 190 -11.49 -16.20 -5.15
N GLY A 191 -11.71 -15.92 -3.84
CA GLY A 191 -10.69 -16.11 -2.81
C GLY A 191 -9.61 -15.03 -2.80
N THR A 192 -9.88 -13.87 -3.43
CA THR A 192 -8.99 -12.71 -3.32
C THR A 192 -8.93 -12.21 -1.89
N HIS A 193 -10.05 -12.28 -1.16
CA HIS A 193 -10.15 -11.75 0.19
C HIS A 193 -10.53 -12.84 1.21
N ASP A 194 -9.84 -12.83 2.35
CA ASP A 194 -10.22 -13.55 3.55
C ASP A 194 -10.87 -12.56 4.54
N TRP A 195 -12.17 -12.71 4.77
CA TRP A 195 -12.91 -11.83 5.67
C TRP A 195 -12.33 -11.78 7.10
N ALA A 196 -11.74 -12.86 7.57
CA ALA A 196 -11.14 -12.92 8.91
C ALA A 196 -9.94 -11.95 9.04
N ARG A 197 -9.30 -11.61 7.92
CA ARG A 197 -8.14 -10.70 7.86
C ARG A 197 -8.53 -9.22 7.67
N PHE A 198 -9.80 -8.93 7.37
CA PHE A 198 -10.25 -7.54 7.27
C PHE A 198 -10.10 -6.81 8.61
N LEU A 199 -9.84 -5.51 8.56
CA LEU A 199 -9.53 -4.71 9.73
C LEU A 199 -10.60 -3.65 9.97
N ARG A 200 -11.11 -3.59 11.20
CA ARG A 200 -12.03 -2.51 11.58
C ARG A 200 -11.28 -1.18 11.72
N PRO A 201 -11.92 -0.04 11.42
CA PRO A 201 -11.33 1.28 11.67
C PRO A 201 -10.79 1.45 13.09
N SER A 202 -11.49 0.90 14.09
CA SER A 202 -11.07 0.95 15.49
C SER A 202 -9.78 0.16 15.79
N GLU A 203 -9.53 -0.93 15.05
CA GLU A 203 -8.31 -1.74 15.19
C GLU A 203 -7.13 -1.00 14.60
N VAL A 204 -7.26 -0.46 13.38
CA VAL A 204 -6.19 0.34 12.74
C VAL A 204 -5.91 1.61 13.56
N ALA A 205 -6.93 2.28 14.09
CA ALA A 205 -6.75 3.41 14.99
C ALA A 205 -6.04 3.01 16.30
N ALA A 206 -6.28 1.80 16.84
CA ALA A 206 -5.57 1.30 18.01
C ALA A 206 -4.10 0.98 17.71
N PHE A 207 -3.79 0.40 16.54
CA PHE A 207 -2.41 0.20 16.09
C PHE A 207 -1.69 1.53 15.91
N GLY A 208 -2.35 2.51 15.28
CA GLY A 208 -1.84 3.87 15.11
C GLY A 208 -1.46 4.50 16.45
N ARG A 209 -2.38 4.52 17.42
CA ARG A 209 -2.10 5.09 18.77
C ARG A 209 -0.90 4.44 19.46
N ARG A 210 -0.76 3.11 19.36
CA ARG A 210 0.41 2.39 19.92
C ARG A 210 1.71 2.80 19.22
N ALA A 211 1.63 3.14 17.94
CA ALA A 211 2.74 3.58 17.10
C ALA A 211 2.94 5.12 17.11
N ARG A 212 2.27 5.85 18.01
CA ARG A 212 2.32 7.33 18.09
C ARG A 212 1.83 8.01 16.80
N LEU A 213 0.76 7.50 16.24
CA LEU A 213 0.04 8.09 15.12
C LEU A 213 -1.36 8.53 15.60
N ASP A 214 -1.68 9.79 15.44
CA ASP A 214 -3.00 10.34 15.73
C ASP A 214 -3.86 10.31 14.47
N LEU A 215 -5.04 9.70 14.54
CA LEU A 215 -6.01 9.69 13.45
C LEU A 215 -6.54 11.10 13.22
N ILE A 216 -6.36 11.64 12.01
CA ILE A 216 -6.77 13.01 11.65
C ILE A 216 -7.92 13.06 10.66
N ALA A 217 -8.08 12.04 9.81
CA ALA A 217 -9.14 11.98 8.82
C ALA A 217 -9.43 10.53 8.41
N MET A 218 -10.66 10.27 8.00
CA MET A 218 -11.07 8.99 7.42
C MET A 218 -12.12 9.24 6.33
N THR A 219 -12.09 8.41 5.26
CA THR A 219 -13.10 8.40 4.20
C THR A 219 -13.30 6.97 3.72
N GLY A 220 -14.48 6.65 3.25
CA GLY A 220 -14.78 5.42 2.54
C GLY A 220 -14.82 5.62 1.03
N MET A 221 -14.95 4.53 0.30
CA MET A 221 -15.24 4.54 -1.14
C MET A 221 -16.44 3.67 -1.44
N THR A 222 -17.33 4.18 -2.28
CA THR A 222 -18.49 3.44 -2.80
C THR A 222 -18.35 3.20 -4.29
N TYR A 223 -18.87 2.07 -4.76
CA TYR A 223 -18.96 1.72 -6.16
C TYR A 223 -20.43 1.63 -6.58
N ASN A 224 -20.78 2.30 -7.67
CA ASN A 224 -22.10 2.16 -8.28
C ASN A 224 -22.01 1.20 -9.48
N PRO A 225 -22.57 -0.01 -9.41
CA PRO A 225 -22.45 -1.01 -10.47
C PRO A 225 -23.18 -0.62 -11.78
N LEU A 226 -24.18 0.25 -11.71
CA LEU A 226 -24.90 0.70 -12.91
C LEU A 226 -24.09 1.71 -13.73
N THR A 227 -23.40 2.62 -13.05
CA THR A 227 -22.57 3.65 -13.71
C THR A 227 -21.09 3.28 -13.75
N GLN A 228 -20.68 2.21 -13.07
CA GLN A 228 -19.29 1.77 -12.89
C GLN A 228 -18.36 2.86 -12.33
N VAL A 229 -18.89 3.73 -11.48
CA VAL A 229 -18.16 4.87 -10.91
C VAL A 229 -17.91 4.67 -9.43
N TYR A 230 -16.65 4.86 -9.03
CA TYR A 230 -16.25 4.98 -7.62
C TYR A 230 -16.36 6.43 -7.14
N ARG A 231 -16.70 6.62 -5.87
CA ARG A 231 -16.77 7.94 -5.21
C ARG A 231 -16.28 7.85 -3.78
N LEU A 232 -15.63 8.89 -3.29
CA LEU A 232 -15.37 9.06 -1.85
C LEU A 232 -16.67 9.36 -1.11
N THR A 233 -16.76 8.89 0.14
CA THR A 233 -17.95 8.99 0.98
C THR A 233 -17.56 9.01 2.45
N ASP A 234 -18.43 9.49 3.33
CA ASP A 234 -18.27 9.39 4.78
C ASP A 234 -18.60 7.98 5.32
N ASP A 235 -19.23 7.12 4.49
CA ASP A 235 -19.53 5.72 4.85
C ASP A 235 -18.29 4.83 4.73
N THR A 236 -17.67 4.54 5.85
CA THR A 236 -16.49 3.66 5.99
C THR A 236 -16.85 2.19 6.22
N SER A 237 -18.11 1.80 6.01
CA SER A 237 -18.59 0.47 6.38
C SER A 237 -18.08 -0.65 5.48
N VAL A 238 -17.62 -0.39 4.24
CA VAL A 238 -17.11 -1.43 3.32
C VAL A 238 -15.60 -1.40 3.24
N ASN A 239 -15.05 -0.28 2.87
CA ASN A 239 -13.61 -0.01 2.80
C ASN A 239 -13.35 1.41 3.31
N TYR A 240 -12.12 1.72 3.61
CA TYR A 240 -11.77 3.06 4.07
C TYR A 240 -10.31 3.40 3.82
N LEU A 241 -10.06 4.71 3.70
CA LEU A 241 -8.75 5.31 3.87
C LEU A 241 -8.71 6.02 5.23
N ALA A 242 -7.60 5.87 5.94
CA ALA A 242 -7.37 6.52 7.22
C ALA A 242 -6.04 7.27 7.19
N ALA A 243 -6.07 8.56 7.48
CA ALA A 243 -4.90 9.42 7.56
C ALA A 243 -4.54 9.68 9.02
N PHE A 244 -3.27 9.54 9.31
CA PHE A 244 -2.71 9.74 10.64
C PHE A 244 -1.58 10.76 10.58
N ARG A 245 -1.42 11.52 11.66
CA ARG A 245 -0.28 12.41 11.89
C ARG A 245 0.66 11.77 12.91
N ARG A 246 1.95 11.64 12.56
CA ARG A 246 2.94 11.21 13.56
C ARG A 246 3.07 12.28 14.63
N THR A 247 2.90 11.91 15.90
CA THR A 247 3.07 12.85 17.01
C THR A 247 4.50 13.39 17.04
N GLU A 248 4.64 14.66 17.30
CA GLU A 248 5.94 15.24 17.60
C GLU A 248 6.46 14.63 18.92
N ARG A 249 7.75 14.35 19.00
CA ARG A 249 8.34 14.00 20.29
C ARG A 249 8.27 15.27 21.11
N ASP A 250 7.64 15.22 22.27
CA ASP A 250 7.96 16.19 23.31
C ASP A 250 9.48 16.14 23.50
N ALA A 251 10.16 17.27 23.24
CA ALA A 251 11.55 17.43 23.59
C ALA A 251 11.59 17.45 25.11
N GLY A 252 11.73 16.23 25.71
CA GLY A 252 11.99 16.06 27.12
C GLY A 252 13.47 16.20 27.42
#